data_7e038b8dd730f4f025921a4530407fac
#
_entry.id   7e038b8dd730f4f025921a4530407fac
#
_cell.length_a   1.000
_cell.length_b   1.000
_cell.length_c   1.000
_cell.angle_alpha   90.00
_cell.angle_beta   90.00
_cell.angle_gamma   90.00
#
_symmetry.space_group_name_H-M   'P 1'
#
loop_
_entity.id
_entity.type
_entity.pdbx_description
1 polymer ?
#
loop_
_entity_poly.entity_id
_entity_poly.type
_entity_poly.pdbx_seq_one_letter_code
_entity_poly.pdbx_strand_id
1 'polypeptide(L)'
;MKLGQALTLTFCVFTLTFSSSGYAQEVFRARLSPMPTTPQTVDEILGEGEVLLTLTDQQLEVAGYFTGMSSAATSAHLHNGPPAQPGPVVQVLEIDASTDGEIRAILELTDEQLTALRNNALYIQIHSENNASGELRGWIFLKSHFG
;
A
#
# COMPACT_ATOMS: atom_id res chain seq x y z
N MET A 1 -61.69 32.66 42.99
CA MET A 1 -61.30 31.37 42.38
C MET A 1 -60.61 31.68 41.07
N LYS A 2 -59.31 31.57 41.02
CA LYS A 2 -58.51 31.66 39.76
C LYS A 2 -57.81 30.31 39.56
N LEU A 3 -58.21 29.58 38.50
CA LEU A 3 -57.51 28.38 38.06
C LEU A 3 -56.22 28.79 37.38
N GLY A 4 -55.08 28.38 37.95
CA GLY A 4 -53.81 28.47 37.29
C GLY A 4 -53.63 27.32 36.31
N GLN A 5 -53.49 27.62 35.03
CA GLN A 5 -53.09 26.65 34.02
C GLN A 5 -51.59 26.46 34.12
N ALA A 6 -51.15 25.25 34.44
CA ALA A 6 -49.76 24.85 34.34
C ALA A 6 -49.40 24.52 32.88
N LEU A 7 -48.52 25.30 32.30
CA LEU A 7 -47.99 25.08 30.95
C LEU A 7 -46.80 24.09 31.07
N THR A 8 -47.04 22.84 30.65
CA THR A 8 -46.01 21.83 30.62
C THR A 8 -45.18 22.01 29.33
N LEU A 9 -43.96 22.49 29.47
CA LEU A 9 -43.02 22.59 28.36
C LEU A 9 -42.37 21.18 28.14
N THR A 10 -42.80 20.51 27.07
CA THR A 10 -42.18 19.27 26.64
C THR A 10 -40.90 19.57 25.89
N PHE A 11 -39.74 19.30 26.51
CA PHE A 11 -38.44 19.45 25.90
C PHE A 11 -38.17 18.24 25.02
N CYS A 12 -38.32 18.38 23.67
CA CYS A 12 -37.94 17.35 22.72
C CYS A 12 -36.39 17.38 22.58
N VAL A 13 -35.73 16.40 23.24
CA VAL A 13 -34.29 16.20 23.03
C VAL A 13 -34.11 15.48 21.68
N PHE A 14 -33.68 16.23 20.69
CA PHE A 14 -33.29 15.68 19.39
C PHE A 14 -31.88 15.10 19.54
N THR A 15 -31.75 13.78 19.73
CA THR A 15 -30.46 13.09 19.69
C THR A 15 -30.02 12.95 18.24
N LEU A 16 -29.06 13.78 17.82
CA LEU A 16 -28.35 13.58 16.56
C LEU A 16 -27.45 12.34 16.72
N THR A 17 -27.86 11.22 16.13
CA THR A 17 -27.01 10.06 15.95
C THR A 17 -26.07 10.36 14.78
N PHE A 18 -24.82 10.67 15.07
CA PHE A 18 -23.76 10.68 14.06
C PHE A 18 -23.47 9.22 13.70
N SER A 19 -24.00 8.77 12.58
CA SER A 19 -23.53 7.55 11.95
C SER A 19 -22.13 7.81 11.40
N SER A 20 -21.10 7.38 12.10
CA SER A 20 -19.77 7.30 11.52
C SER A 20 -19.82 6.21 10.44
N SER A 21 -19.85 6.60 9.18
CA SER A 21 -19.58 5.70 8.07
C SER A 21 -18.12 5.27 8.20
N GLY A 22 -17.87 4.17 8.90
CA GLY A 22 -16.58 3.52 8.92
C GLY A 22 -16.32 2.97 7.52
N TYR A 23 -15.42 3.62 6.77
CA TYR A 23 -14.96 3.06 5.51
C TYR A 23 -14.28 1.73 5.79
N ALA A 24 -14.67 0.68 5.07
CA ALA A 24 -14.02 -0.61 5.18
C ALA A 24 -12.60 -0.51 4.65
N GLN A 25 -11.61 -0.86 5.48
CA GLN A 25 -10.21 -0.91 5.06
C GLN A 25 -9.90 -2.28 4.46
N GLU A 26 -9.21 -2.27 3.32
CA GLU A 26 -8.64 -3.46 2.72
C GLU A 26 -7.12 -3.44 2.97
N VAL A 27 -6.56 -4.53 3.49
CA VAL A 27 -5.13 -4.62 3.75
C VAL A 27 -4.50 -5.61 2.78
N PHE A 28 -3.46 -5.15 2.11
CA PHE A 28 -2.68 -5.92 1.16
C PHE A 28 -1.25 -6.08 1.66
N ARG A 29 -0.54 -7.04 1.08
CA ARG A 29 0.85 -7.33 1.40
C ARG A 29 1.62 -7.63 0.12
N ALA A 30 2.85 -7.13 0.05
CA ALA A 30 3.85 -7.52 -0.94
C ALA A 30 5.09 -8.03 -0.19
N ARG A 31 5.52 -9.25 -0.50
CA ARG A 31 6.83 -9.74 -0.08
C ARG A 31 7.83 -9.43 -1.19
N LEU A 32 8.83 -8.63 -0.85
CA LEU A 32 9.90 -8.28 -1.76
C LEU A 32 10.99 -9.36 -1.71
N SER A 33 11.37 -9.84 -2.87
CA SER A 33 12.43 -10.85 -3.03
C SER A 33 13.32 -10.47 -4.21
N PRO A 34 14.54 -11.03 -4.28
CA PRO A 34 15.45 -10.81 -5.38
C PRO A 34 14.78 -11.09 -6.72
N MET A 35 15.03 -10.20 -7.68
CA MET A 35 14.60 -10.41 -9.06
C MET A 35 15.32 -11.64 -9.65
N PRO A 36 14.76 -12.23 -10.73
CA PRO A 36 15.39 -13.42 -11.36
C PRO A 36 16.87 -13.18 -11.64
N THR A 37 17.70 -14.09 -11.20
CA THR A 37 19.15 -14.05 -11.35
C THR A 37 19.65 -15.02 -12.42
N THR A 38 20.86 -14.76 -12.89
CA THR A 38 21.66 -15.68 -13.68
C THR A 38 22.87 -16.13 -12.82
N PRO A 39 23.65 -17.15 -13.23
CA PRO A 39 24.87 -17.47 -12.52
C PRO A 39 25.86 -16.31 -12.38
N GLN A 40 25.77 -15.29 -13.25
CA GLN A 40 26.63 -14.11 -13.24
C GLN A 40 26.12 -13.00 -12.30
N THR A 41 24.84 -12.99 -11.98
CA THR A 41 24.18 -11.92 -11.19
C THR A 41 23.68 -12.38 -9.84
N VAL A 42 23.82 -13.66 -9.50
CA VAL A 42 23.28 -14.24 -8.25
C VAL A 42 23.89 -13.60 -6.99
N ASP A 43 25.13 -13.15 -7.04
CA ASP A 43 25.81 -12.50 -5.93
C ASP A 43 25.59 -10.97 -5.91
N GLU A 44 24.91 -10.43 -6.92
CA GLU A 44 24.68 -8.98 -7.10
C GLU A 44 23.23 -8.57 -6.93
N ILE A 45 22.28 -9.52 -6.97
CA ILE A 45 20.86 -9.29 -6.79
C ILE A 45 20.45 -9.94 -5.47
N LEU A 46 20.42 -9.13 -4.42
CA LEU A 46 20.30 -9.59 -3.03
C LEU A 46 19.18 -8.84 -2.31
N GLY A 47 18.92 -9.26 -1.09
CA GLY A 47 18.03 -8.59 -0.17
C GLY A 47 16.64 -9.18 -0.11
N GLU A 48 15.85 -8.62 0.77
CA GLU A 48 14.45 -8.96 0.98
C GLU A 48 13.69 -7.77 1.58
N GLY A 49 12.39 -7.87 1.64
CA GLY A 49 11.56 -6.86 2.29
C GLY A 49 10.11 -7.27 2.37
N GLU A 50 9.35 -6.44 3.06
CA GLU A 50 7.91 -6.58 3.16
C GLU A 50 7.24 -5.22 3.16
N VAL A 51 6.15 -5.10 2.44
CA VAL A 51 5.34 -3.90 2.36
C VAL A 51 3.90 -4.25 2.70
N LEU A 52 3.31 -3.49 3.63
CA LEU A 52 1.89 -3.48 3.91
C LEU A 52 1.26 -2.28 3.20
N LEU A 53 0.10 -2.51 2.62
CA LEU A 53 -0.66 -1.49 1.91
C LEU A 53 -2.07 -1.49 2.47
N THR A 54 -2.52 -0.32 2.92
CA THR A 54 -3.87 -0.14 3.49
C THR A 54 -4.67 0.76 2.55
N LEU A 55 -5.72 0.19 1.98
CA LEU A 55 -6.64 0.91 1.10
C LEU A 55 -7.85 1.38 1.89
N THR A 56 -8.15 2.68 1.81
CA THR A 56 -9.35 3.31 2.32
C THR A 56 -9.95 4.15 1.19
N ASP A 57 -11.08 3.73 0.65
CA ASP A 57 -11.66 4.29 -0.58
C ASP A 57 -10.68 4.21 -1.77
N GLN A 58 -10.10 5.33 -2.20
CA GLN A 58 -9.10 5.43 -3.26
C GLN A 58 -7.69 5.73 -2.73
N GLN A 59 -7.56 6.01 -1.43
CA GLN A 59 -6.28 6.30 -0.83
C GLN A 59 -5.57 5.02 -0.41
N LEU A 60 -4.38 4.79 -0.94
CA LEU A 60 -3.50 3.69 -0.61
C LEU A 60 -2.32 4.19 0.22
N GLU A 61 -2.29 3.81 1.48
CA GLU A 61 -1.12 3.99 2.35
C GLU A 61 -0.17 2.83 2.16
N VAL A 62 1.10 3.13 1.86
CA VAL A 62 2.18 2.16 1.64
C VAL A 62 3.21 2.33 2.75
N ALA A 63 3.51 1.25 3.47
CA ALA A 63 4.51 1.25 4.53
C ALA A 63 5.23 -0.10 4.57
N GLY A 64 6.56 -0.08 4.48
CA GLY A 64 7.34 -1.29 4.48
C GLY A 64 8.82 -1.06 4.71
N TYR A 65 9.57 -2.14 4.65
CA TYR A 65 11.01 -2.15 4.81
C TYR A 65 11.68 -3.03 3.76
N PHE A 66 12.95 -2.77 3.55
CA PHE A 66 13.86 -3.63 2.78
C PHE A 66 15.20 -3.74 3.50
N THR A 67 15.93 -4.79 3.26
CA THR A 67 17.22 -5.06 3.91
C THR A 67 18.12 -5.92 3.04
N GLY A 68 19.43 -5.80 3.22
CA GLY A 68 20.45 -6.65 2.61
C GLY A 68 20.58 -6.49 1.09
N MET A 69 20.22 -5.34 0.53
CA MET A 69 20.46 -5.07 -0.89
C MET A 69 21.96 -4.98 -1.21
N SER A 70 22.34 -5.28 -2.43
CA SER A 70 23.75 -5.29 -2.87
C SER A 70 24.37 -3.90 -2.92
N SER A 71 23.56 -2.87 -3.14
CA SER A 71 23.94 -1.46 -3.16
C SER A 71 22.76 -0.58 -2.74
N ALA A 72 23.01 0.72 -2.56
CA ALA A 72 21.98 1.63 -2.11
C ALA A 72 20.79 1.67 -3.08
N ALA A 73 19.58 1.66 -2.52
CA ALA A 73 18.37 1.85 -3.30
C ALA A 73 18.35 3.23 -3.95
N THR A 74 17.94 3.30 -5.21
CA THR A 74 17.88 4.55 -5.99
C THR A 74 16.45 5.01 -6.25
N SER A 75 15.52 4.07 -6.41
CA SER A 75 14.10 4.35 -6.64
C SER A 75 13.24 3.14 -6.33
N ALA A 76 11.96 3.40 -6.05
CA ALA A 76 10.94 2.39 -5.92
C ALA A 76 9.67 2.80 -6.67
N HIS A 77 9.03 1.84 -7.30
CA HIS A 77 7.86 2.10 -8.14
C HIS A 77 6.77 1.06 -7.91
N LEU A 78 5.53 1.51 -8.07
CA LEU A 78 4.37 0.66 -8.27
C LEU A 78 4.19 0.45 -9.77
N HIS A 79 4.06 -0.80 -10.19
CA HIS A 79 3.90 -1.21 -11.58
C HIS A 79 2.56 -1.91 -11.79
N ASN A 80 2.03 -1.86 -13.00
CA ASN A 80 0.84 -2.60 -13.42
C ASN A 80 1.24 -3.76 -14.33
N GLY A 81 1.11 -4.98 -13.81
CA GLY A 81 1.35 -6.22 -14.53
C GLY A 81 0.85 -7.42 -13.71
N PRO A 82 0.18 -8.40 -14.33
CA PRO A 82 -0.24 -9.61 -13.62
C PRO A 82 0.98 -10.40 -13.13
N PRO A 83 0.83 -11.32 -12.16
CA PRO A 83 1.93 -12.07 -11.59
C PRO A 83 2.85 -12.70 -12.65
N ALA A 84 4.16 -12.53 -12.44
CA ALA A 84 5.24 -12.96 -13.34
C ALA A 84 5.34 -12.23 -14.69
N GLN A 85 4.54 -11.19 -14.93
CA GLN A 85 4.63 -10.39 -16.16
C GLN A 85 5.00 -8.93 -15.83
N PRO A 86 6.13 -8.43 -16.33
CA PRO A 86 6.50 -7.03 -16.14
C PRO A 86 5.54 -6.10 -16.88
N GLY A 87 5.32 -4.93 -16.30
CA GLY A 87 4.45 -3.90 -16.86
C GLY A 87 4.93 -2.49 -16.54
N PRO A 88 4.23 -1.46 -17.01
CA PRO A 88 4.63 -0.07 -16.85
C PRO A 88 4.55 0.40 -15.40
N VAL A 89 5.35 1.43 -15.08
CA VAL A 89 5.25 2.21 -13.84
C VAL A 89 3.93 2.97 -13.84
N VAL A 90 3.20 2.90 -12.72
CA VAL A 90 1.95 3.66 -12.52
C VAL A 90 2.02 4.66 -11.38
N GLN A 91 2.91 4.44 -10.40
CA GLN A 91 3.14 5.35 -9.27
C GLN A 91 4.60 5.28 -8.82
N VAL A 92 5.10 6.39 -8.24
CA VAL A 92 6.42 6.48 -7.61
C VAL A 92 6.25 6.34 -6.10
N LEU A 93 7.16 5.61 -5.45
CA LEU A 93 7.19 5.42 -4.00
C LEU A 93 8.42 6.12 -3.42
N GLU A 94 8.30 6.61 -2.19
CA GLU A 94 9.43 7.14 -1.44
C GLU A 94 10.24 5.98 -0.87
N ILE A 95 11.56 6.08 -0.95
CA ILE A 95 12.49 5.05 -0.46
C ILE A 95 13.74 5.68 0.12
N ASP A 96 14.27 5.07 1.18
CA ASP A 96 15.55 5.46 1.75
C ASP A 96 16.70 5.05 0.81
N ALA A 97 17.63 5.97 0.55
CA ALA A 97 18.79 5.73 -0.31
C ALA A 97 19.88 4.97 0.50
N SER A 98 19.66 3.69 0.73
CA SER A 98 20.50 2.81 1.55
C SER A 98 20.36 1.36 1.08
N THR A 99 21.18 0.46 1.64
CA THR A 99 21.04 -1.01 1.47
C THR A 99 19.94 -1.61 2.34
N ASP A 100 19.58 -0.89 3.41
CA ASP A 100 18.53 -1.23 4.37
C ASP A 100 17.75 0.02 4.69
N GLY A 101 16.42 -0.04 4.69
CA GLY A 101 15.62 1.16 4.93
C GLY A 101 14.12 0.93 4.80
N GLU A 102 13.41 2.04 4.68
CA GLU A 102 11.97 2.06 4.58
C GLU A 102 11.50 2.44 3.16
N ILE A 103 10.32 1.95 2.84
CA ILE A 103 9.56 2.33 1.65
C ILE A 103 8.19 2.82 2.11
N ARG A 104 7.74 3.94 1.57
CA ARG A 104 6.49 4.58 2.00
C ARG A 104 5.86 5.41 0.89
N ALA A 105 4.55 5.55 0.96
CA ALA A 105 3.79 6.51 0.14
C ALA A 105 2.37 6.66 0.69
N ILE A 106 1.73 7.76 0.32
CA ILE A 106 0.28 7.93 0.39
C ILE A 106 -0.14 8.28 -1.04
N LEU A 107 -0.88 7.38 -1.67
CA LEU A 107 -1.24 7.46 -3.08
C LEU A 107 -2.74 7.58 -3.24
N GLU A 108 -3.18 8.41 -4.17
CA GLU A 108 -4.57 8.41 -4.66
C GLU A 108 -4.62 7.53 -5.91
N LEU A 109 -5.34 6.42 -5.85
CA LEU A 109 -5.45 5.48 -6.95
C LEU A 109 -6.59 5.86 -7.90
N THR A 110 -6.35 5.71 -9.19
CA THR A 110 -7.42 5.77 -10.20
C THR A 110 -8.29 4.51 -10.13
N ASP A 111 -9.49 4.55 -10.71
CA ASP A 111 -10.38 3.38 -10.79
C ASP A 111 -9.72 2.20 -11.50
N GLU A 112 -8.88 2.46 -12.50
CA GLU A 112 -8.09 1.46 -13.19
C GLU A 112 -7.04 0.82 -12.28
N GLN A 113 -6.33 1.64 -11.48
CA GLN A 113 -5.34 1.16 -10.51
C GLN A 113 -6.00 0.37 -9.36
N LEU A 114 -7.18 0.79 -8.88
CA LEU A 114 -7.98 0.04 -7.91
C LEU A 114 -8.38 -1.35 -8.45
N THR A 115 -8.83 -1.38 -9.70
CA THR A 115 -9.18 -2.64 -10.37
C THR A 115 -7.95 -3.55 -10.48
N ALA A 116 -6.81 -3.01 -10.88
CA ALA A 116 -5.55 -3.74 -10.97
C ALA A 116 -5.10 -4.28 -9.61
N LEU A 117 -5.18 -3.48 -8.54
CA LEU A 117 -4.84 -3.89 -7.17
C LEU A 117 -5.67 -5.09 -6.72
N ARG A 118 -6.99 -5.03 -6.89
CA ARG A 118 -7.91 -6.11 -6.50
C ARG A 118 -7.79 -7.37 -7.36
N ASN A 119 -7.27 -7.24 -8.57
CA ASN A 119 -7.00 -8.34 -9.49
C ASN A 119 -5.57 -8.91 -9.40
N ASN A 120 -4.81 -8.54 -8.35
CA ASN A 120 -3.42 -8.97 -8.13
C ASN A 120 -2.48 -8.57 -9.29
N ALA A 121 -2.79 -7.47 -9.98
CA ALA A 121 -2.04 -6.99 -11.13
C ALA A 121 -1.15 -5.79 -10.83
N LEU A 122 -0.87 -5.51 -9.56
CA LEU A 122 0.13 -4.52 -9.15
C LEU A 122 1.31 -5.19 -8.45
N TYR A 123 2.50 -4.66 -8.68
CA TYR A 123 3.71 -5.09 -7.97
C TYR A 123 4.61 -3.89 -7.64
N ILE A 124 5.42 -4.06 -6.59
CA ILE A 124 6.45 -3.11 -6.20
C ILE A 124 7.79 -3.59 -6.72
N GLN A 125 8.61 -2.67 -7.23
CA GLN A 125 9.96 -2.94 -7.64
C GLN A 125 10.89 -1.87 -7.07
N ILE A 126 12.03 -2.32 -6.50
CA ILE A 126 13.11 -1.46 -6.01
C ILE A 126 14.30 -1.60 -6.94
N HIS A 127 14.89 -0.47 -7.29
CA HIS A 127 16.11 -0.35 -8.08
C HIS A 127 17.27 0.06 -7.18
N SER A 128 18.47 -0.35 -7.52
CA SER A 128 19.69 0.01 -6.79
C SER A 128 20.77 0.55 -7.73
N GLU A 129 21.83 1.09 -7.15
CA GLU A 129 22.96 1.64 -7.92
C GLU A 129 23.58 0.58 -8.85
N ASN A 130 23.78 -0.65 -8.35
CA ASN A 130 24.34 -1.75 -9.14
C ASN A 130 23.29 -2.41 -10.05
N ASN A 131 22.02 -2.33 -9.72
CA ASN A 131 20.94 -2.98 -10.45
C ASN A 131 19.87 -1.95 -10.87
N ALA A 132 20.21 -1.10 -11.82
CA ALA A 132 19.34 -0.05 -12.33
C ALA A 132 18.05 -0.59 -12.99
N SER A 133 18.05 -1.83 -13.47
CA SER A 133 16.86 -2.52 -14.01
C SER A 133 15.95 -3.11 -12.94
N GLY A 134 16.40 -3.12 -11.68
CA GLY A 134 15.67 -3.62 -10.51
C GLY A 134 16.44 -4.69 -9.74
N GLU A 135 16.32 -4.67 -8.43
CA GLU A 135 16.93 -5.65 -7.54
C GLU A 135 15.89 -6.45 -6.77
N LEU A 136 14.89 -5.79 -6.17
CA LEU A 136 13.79 -6.45 -5.47
C LEU A 136 12.46 -6.25 -6.19
N ARG A 137 11.60 -7.26 -6.11
CA ARG A 137 10.23 -7.20 -6.64
C ARG A 137 9.27 -8.02 -5.78
N GLY A 138 8.02 -7.55 -5.67
CA GLY A 138 6.95 -8.29 -5.01
C GLY A 138 5.57 -7.91 -5.54
N TRP A 139 4.75 -8.92 -5.90
CA TRP A 139 3.35 -8.70 -6.24
C TRP A 139 2.53 -8.45 -4.99
N ILE A 140 1.50 -7.63 -5.14
CA ILE A 140 0.60 -7.20 -4.07
C ILE A 140 -0.62 -8.11 -4.05
N PHE A 141 -0.89 -8.74 -2.90
CA PHE A 141 -2.03 -9.61 -2.69
C PHE A 141 -2.82 -9.20 -1.45
N LEU A 142 -4.11 -9.48 -1.44
CA LEU A 142 -4.95 -9.25 -0.27
C LEU A 142 -4.42 -10.07 0.93
N LYS A 143 -4.22 -9.43 2.07
CA LYS A 143 -3.59 -10.07 3.24
C LYS A 143 -4.36 -11.28 3.78
N SER A 144 -5.68 -11.30 3.65
CA SER A 144 -6.53 -12.44 4.06
C SER A 144 -6.22 -13.74 3.32
N HIS A 145 -5.49 -13.68 2.20
CA HIS A 145 -5.05 -14.88 1.47
C HIS A 145 -3.85 -15.59 2.12
N PHE A 146 -3.21 -14.98 3.14
CA PHE A 146 -2.02 -15.49 3.83
C PHE A 146 -2.26 -15.80 5.31
N GLY A 147 -3.52 -15.79 5.73
CA GLY A 147 -3.95 -16.00 7.12
C GLY A 147 -3.87 -17.42 7.59
#